data_928112677d8ad0fd9ad8604874929b70
#
_entry.id   928112677d8ad0fd9ad8604874929b70
#
_cell.length_a   1.000
_cell.length_b   1.000
_cell.length_c   1.000
_cell.angle_alpha   90.00
_cell.angle_beta   90.00
_cell.angle_gamma   90.00
#
_symmetry.space_group_name_H-M   'P 1'
#
loop_
_entity.id
_entity.type
_entity.pdbx_description
1 polymer ?
#
loop_
_entity_poly.entity_id
_entity_poly.type
_entity_poly.pdbx_seq_one_letter_code
_entity_poly.pdbx_strand_id
1 'polypeptide(L)'
;MINYNISLTILIVFSITGCNQDKPKLVKVNGKIIFNGQPLTAGSITFHPASTNTFTKDNPSSILQEDGSFNMKTFPYGDGISPGEYKITLAPQLASRISLPNLAYPEKTNAKITVSETGLENFILDIGTLKTK
;
A
#
# COMPACT_ATOMS: atom_id res chain seq x y z
N MET A 1 -14.94 45.38 58.70
CA MET A 1 -14.83 43.97 58.31
C MET A 1 -14.91 43.89 56.79
N ILE A 2 -13.79 43.62 56.17
CA ILE A 2 -13.72 43.52 54.71
C ILE A 2 -13.73 42.05 54.39
N ASN A 3 -14.82 41.51 53.76
CA ASN A 3 -14.93 40.15 53.28
C ASN A 3 -14.35 40.07 51.86
N TYR A 4 -13.18 39.49 51.73
CA TYR A 4 -12.61 39.12 50.41
C TYR A 4 -13.17 37.77 50.00
N ASN A 5 -14.14 37.79 49.09
CA ASN A 5 -14.52 36.58 48.35
C ASN A 5 -13.48 36.31 47.28
N ILE A 6 -12.57 35.40 47.57
CA ILE A 6 -11.64 34.89 46.56
C ILE A 6 -12.40 33.87 45.70
N SER A 7 -12.88 34.35 44.57
CA SER A 7 -13.41 33.45 43.52
C SER A 7 -12.25 32.70 42.86
N LEU A 8 -12.11 31.45 43.24
CA LEU A 8 -11.11 30.54 42.63
C LEU A 8 -11.61 30.11 41.27
N THR A 9 -11.20 30.83 40.23
CA THR A 9 -11.46 30.40 38.83
C THR A 9 -10.52 29.25 38.49
N ILE A 10 -11.06 28.05 38.53
CA ILE A 10 -10.35 26.85 38.05
C ILE A 10 -10.33 26.90 36.53
N LEU A 11 -9.18 27.24 35.94
CA LEU A 11 -8.92 27.17 34.51
C LEU A 11 -8.65 25.72 34.15
N ILE A 12 -9.67 25.00 33.68
CA ILE A 12 -9.51 23.66 33.16
C ILE A 12 -8.85 23.75 31.78
N VAL A 13 -7.54 23.53 31.73
CA VAL A 13 -6.80 23.40 30.49
C VAL A 13 -7.11 21.99 29.92
N PHE A 14 -8.02 21.92 28.95
CA PHE A 14 -8.19 20.73 28.13
C PHE A 14 -6.94 20.58 27.27
N SER A 15 -6.02 19.73 27.70
CA SER A 15 -4.94 19.24 26.84
C SER A 15 -5.57 18.30 25.80
N ILE A 16 -5.83 18.83 24.62
CA ILE A 16 -6.15 18.02 23.44
C ILE A 16 -4.84 17.32 23.03
N THR A 17 -4.59 16.15 23.61
CA THR A 17 -3.61 15.24 23.06
C THR A 17 -4.17 14.75 21.74
N GLY A 18 -3.86 15.47 20.65
CA GLY A 18 -4.14 14.99 19.30
C GLY A 18 -3.47 13.64 19.14
N CYS A 19 -4.24 12.58 18.83
CA CYS A 19 -3.70 11.34 18.33
C CYS A 19 -2.90 11.66 17.06
N ASN A 20 -1.59 11.78 17.18
CA ASN A 20 -0.69 11.66 16.05
C ASN A 20 -0.78 10.18 15.61
N GLN A 21 -1.74 9.89 14.76
CA GLN A 21 -1.64 8.67 13.96
C GLN A 21 -0.40 8.88 13.10
N ASP A 22 0.61 8.05 13.31
CA ASP A 22 1.82 8.04 12.49
C ASP A 22 1.44 7.78 11.04
N LYS A 23 1.23 8.89 10.32
CA LYS A 23 0.87 8.86 8.90
C LYS A 23 2.10 8.41 8.12
N PRO A 24 2.01 7.33 7.32
CA PRO A 24 3.16 6.89 6.54
C PRO A 24 3.55 7.93 5.49
N LYS A 25 4.85 8.02 5.21
CA LYS A 25 5.33 8.72 4.01
C LYS A 25 4.94 7.90 2.80
N LEU A 26 4.17 8.46 1.88
CA LEU A 26 3.75 7.80 0.66
C LEU A 26 4.50 8.37 -0.56
N VAL A 27 4.96 7.48 -1.42
CA VAL A 27 5.54 7.81 -2.72
C VAL A 27 4.70 7.20 -3.83
N LYS A 28 4.67 7.82 -5.00
CA LYS A 28 3.87 7.33 -6.12
C LYS A 28 4.42 6.02 -6.65
N VAL A 29 3.51 5.06 -6.87
CA VAL A 29 3.81 3.80 -7.54
C VAL A 29 2.70 3.50 -8.52
N ASN A 30 3.02 3.57 -9.79
CA ASN A 30 2.10 3.27 -10.89
C ASN A 30 2.84 2.58 -12.03
N GLY A 31 2.09 1.88 -12.85
CA GLY A 31 2.67 1.18 -13.99
C GLY A 31 1.63 0.36 -14.75
N LYS A 32 2.12 -0.62 -15.47
CA LYS A 32 1.30 -1.62 -16.18
C LYS A 32 1.79 -3.02 -15.84
N ILE A 33 0.84 -3.94 -15.79
CA ILE A 33 1.12 -5.36 -15.64
C ILE A 33 0.79 -6.07 -16.94
N ILE A 34 1.74 -6.90 -17.40
CA ILE A 34 1.61 -7.68 -18.63
C ILE A 34 1.90 -9.16 -18.36
N PHE A 35 1.33 -10.00 -19.18
CA PHE A 35 1.59 -11.44 -19.23
C PHE A 35 1.56 -11.92 -20.68
N ASN A 36 2.62 -12.58 -21.12
CA ASN A 36 2.76 -13.01 -22.52
C ASN A 36 2.53 -11.88 -23.53
N GLY A 37 3.04 -10.69 -23.24
CA GLY A 37 2.93 -9.51 -24.10
C GLY A 37 1.56 -8.83 -24.10
N GLN A 38 0.60 -9.30 -23.31
CA GLN A 38 -0.75 -8.74 -23.21
C GLN A 38 -1.00 -8.08 -21.83
N PRO A 39 -1.74 -6.97 -21.78
CA PRO A 39 -2.11 -6.39 -20.50
C PRO A 39 -2.99 -7.32 -19.69
N LEU A 40 -2.73 -7.43 -18.38
CA LEU A 40 -3.62 -8.09 -17.44
C LEU A 40 -4.71 -7.10 -16.98
N THR A 41 -5.95 -7.56 -17.08
CA THR A 41 -7.13 -6.76 -16.77
C THR A 41 -8.13 -7.53 -15.91
N ALA A 42 -9.17 -6.87 -15.46
CA ALA A 42 -10.26 -7.47 -14.69
C ALA A 42 -9.76 -8.21 -13.44
N GLY A 43 -9.07 -7.49 -12.59
CA GLY A 43 -8.57 -7.98 -11.31
C GLY A 43 -7.88 -6.87 -10.53
N SER A 44 -7.13 -7.27 -9.54
CA SER A 44 -6.38 -6.35 -8.69
C SER A 44 -4.97 -6.86 -8.42
N ILE A 45 -4.10 -5.92 -8.08
CA ILE A 45 -2.74 -6.17 -7.61
C ILE A 45 -2.63 -5.68 -6.17
N THR A 46 -1.94 -6.43 -5.32
CA THR A 46 -1.71 -6.09 -3.91
C THR A 46 -0.23 -6.26 -3.58
N PHE A 47 0.29 -5.29 -2.85
CA PHE A 47 1.66 -5.33 -2.35
C PHE A 47 1.64 -5.63 -0.85
N HIS A 48 2.36 -6.66 -0.41
CA HIS A 48 2.47 -7.09 0.97
C HIS A 48 3.81 -6.66 1.53
N PRO A 49 3.83 -5.74 2.53
CA PRO A 49 5.07 -5.20 3.05
C PRO A 49 5.91 -6.27 3.76
N ALA A 50 7.23 -6.23 3.57
CA ALA A 50 8.14 -7.00 4.37
C ALA A 50 8.12 -6.50 5.83
N SER A 51 8.41 -7.39 6.78
CA SER A 51 8.44 -7.06 8.21
C SER A 51 9.49 -6.00 8.58
N THR A 52 10.50 -5.82 7.73
CA THR A 52 11.57 -4.82 7.86
C THR A 52 11.17 -3.42 7.42
N ASN A 53 10.02 -3.25 6.75
CA ASN A 53 9.54 -1.93 6.34
C ASN A 53 9.17 -1.07 7.56
N THR A 54 9.29 0.24 7.43
CA THR A 54 8.89 1.19 8.48
C THR A 54 7.38 1.23 8.68
N PHE A 55 6.60 0.92 7.63
CA PHE A 55 5.15 0.85 7.69
C PHE A 55 4.67 -0.50 7.17
N THR A 56 3.99 -1.27 8.03
CA THR A 56 3.54 -2.64 7.75
C THR A 56 2.06 -2.87 8.04
N LYS A 57 1.32 -1.80 8.37
CA LYS A 57 -0.07 -1.90 8.85
C LYS A 57 -1.10 -2.09 7.76
N ASP A 58 -0.72 -1.92 6.49
CA ASP A 58 -1.63 -2.02 5.36
C ASP A 58 -0.98 -2.75 4.18
N ASN A 59 -1.80 -3.34 3.35
CA ASN A 59 -1.42 -3.94 2.08
C ASN A 59 -1.90 -3.04 0.94
N PRO A 60 -1.05 -2.14 0.43
CA PRO A 60 -1.42 -1.29 -0.69
C PRO A 60 -1.93 -2.08 -1.88
N SER A 61 -2.91 -1.55 -2.59
CA SER A 61 -3.53 -2.24 -3.71
C SER A 61 -3.98 -1.28 -4.82
N SER A 62 -4.28 -1.86 -5.96
CA SER A 62 -4.91 -1.17 -7.09
C SER A 62 -5.78 -2.13 -7.89
N ILE A 63 -6.88 -1.62 -8.41
CA ILE A 63 -7.64 -2.29 -9.47
C ILE A 63 -6.88 -2.11 -10.78
N LEU A 64 -6.87 -3.15 -11.61
CA LEU A 64 -6.27 -3.10 -12.95
C LEU A 64 -7.24 -2.49 -13.93
N GLN A 65 -6.77 -1.51 -14.71
CA GLN A 65 -7.52 -0.90 -15.78
C GLN A 65 -7.55 -1.79 -17.04
N GLU A 66 -8.34 -1.43 -18.04
CA GLU A 66 -8.45 -2.20 -19.29
C GLU A 66 -7.12 -2.34 -20.06
N ASP A 67 -6.24 -1.37 -19.92
CA ASP A 67 -4.90 -1.37 -20.52
C ASP A 67 -3.82 -2.02 -19.63
N GLY A 68 -4.23 -2.65 -18.52
CA GLY A 68 -3.33 -3.25 -17.53
C GLY A 68 -2.68 -2.26 -16.57
N SER A 69 -3.01 -0.98 -16.66
CA SER A 69 -2.44 0.03 -15.78
C SER A 69 -2.97 -0.08 -14.34
N PHE A 70 -2.13 0.31 -13.40
CA PHE A 70 -2.45 0.39 -11.98
C PHE A 70 -1.85 1.64 -11.34
N ASN A 71 -2.49 2.10 -10.29
CA ASN A 71 -1.99 3.18 -9.43
C ASN A 71 -2.19 2.77 -7.98
N MET A 72 -1.10 2.49 -7.29
CA MET A 72 -1.13 1.93 -5.94
C MET A 72 -1.65 2.94 -4.94
N LYS A 73 -2.46 2.45 -4.01
CA LYS A 73 -3.05 3.23 -2.91
C LYS A 73 -2.87 2.51 -1.59
N THR A 74 -2.61 3.29 -0.54
CA THR A 74 -2.57 2.81 0.84
C THR A 74 -3.80 3.33 1.57
N PHE A 75 -4.74 2.44 1.86
CA PHE A 75 -5.95 2.81 2.59
C PHE A 75 -5.65 3.00 4.09
N PRO A 76 -6.19 4.02 4.77
CA PRO A 76 -7.09 5.08 4.28
C PRO A 76 -6.36 6.35 3.81
N TYR A 77 -5.04 6.31 3.64
CA TYR A 77 -4.19 7.50 3.49
C TYR A 77 -4.17 8.09 2.07
N GLY A 78 -4.50 7.30 1.04
CA GLY A 78 -4.61 7.78 -0.34
C GLY A 78 -3.57 7.20 -1.31
N ASP A 79 -3.25 7.97 -2.34
CA ASP A 79 -2.37 7.54 -3.42
C ASP A 79 -0.93 7.35 -2.95
N GLY A 80 -0.30 6.27 -3.43
CA GLY A 80 1.07 5.93 -3.14
C GLY A 80 1.22 4.83 -2.09
N ILE A 81 2.47 4.45 -1.87
CA ILE A 81 2.85 3.46 -0.86
C ILE A 81 4.09 3.92 -0.09
N SER A 82 4.28 3.38 1.09
CA SER A 82 5.51 3.63 1.86
C SER A 82 6.71 2.96 1.19
N PRO A 83 7.89 3.60 1.12
CA PRO A 83 9.10 2.97 0.61
C PRO A 83 9.45 1.68 1.36
N GLY A 84 10.00 0.70 0.65
CA GLY A 84 10.43 -0.56 1.24
C GLY A 84 10.32 -1.74 0.28
N GLU A 85 10.39 -2.94 0.83
CA GLU A 85 10.29 -4.19 0.10
C GLU A 85 8.89 -4.79 0.20
N TYR A 86 8.40 -5.33 -0.92
CA TYR A 86 7.06 -5.90 -1.00
C TYR A 86 7.05 -7.20 -1.78
N LYS A 87 6.17 -8.12 -1.36
CA LYS A 87 5.72 -9.23 -2.21
C LYS A 87 4.47 -8.80 -2.96
N ILE A 88 4.35 -9.26 -4.19
CA ILE A 88 3.22 -8.92 -5.07
C ILE A 88 2.30 -10.12 -5.17
N THR A 89 1.01 -9.89 -5.01
CA THR A 89 -0.04 -10.87 -5.32
C THR A 89 -1.06 -10.28 -6.29
N LEU A 90 -1.75 -11.17 -6.99
CA LEU A 90 -2.89 -10.88 -7.84
C LEU A 90 -4.17 -11.42 -7.20
N ALA A 91 -5.31 -10.84 -7.55
CA ALA A 91 -6.60 -11.41 -7.15
C ALA A 91 -6.67 -12.89 -7.56
N PRO A 92 -7.25 -13.77 -6.72
CA PRO A 92 -7.26 -15.22 -6.97
C PRO A 92 -7.84 -15.62 -8.32
N GLN A 93 -8.91 -14.95 -8.76
CA GLN A 93 -9.54 -15.21 -10.05
C GLN A 93 -8.61 -14.86 -11.22
N LEU A 94 -7.86 -13.76 -11.09
CA LEU A 94 -6.88 -13.36 -12.10
C LEU A 94 -5.71 -14.33 -12.15
N ALA A 95 -5.16 -14.70 -11.00
CA ALA A 95 -4.06 -15.67 -10.89
C ALA A 95 -4.44 -17.04 -11.49
N SER A 96 -5.67 -17.49 -11.23
CA SER A 96 -6.20 -18.74 -11.82
C SER A 96 -6.39 -18.64 -13.33
N ARG A 97 -6.89 -17.52 -13.82
CA ARG A 97 -7.12 -17.28 -15.26
C ARG A 97 -5.83 -17.35 -16.08
N ILE A 98 -4.70 -16.94 -15.52
CA ILE A 98 -3.40 -17.00 -16.17
C ILE A 98 -2.60 -18.26 -15.81
N SER A 99 -3.22 -19.23 -15.12
CA SER A 99 -2.61 -20.48 -14.68
C SER A 99 -1.39 -20.33 -13.77
N LEU A 100 -1.36 -19.28 -12.96
CA LEU A 100 -0.32 -19.00 -11.97
C LEU A 100 -0.93 -18.82 -10.56
N PRO A 101 -1.58 -19.88 -10.00
CA PRO A 101 -2.35 -19.76 -8.76
C PRO A 101 -1.49 -19.33 -7.55
N ASN A 102 -0.19 -19.61 -7.55
CA ASN A 102 0.71 -19.18 -6.48
C ASN A 102 0.81 -17.66 -6.32
N LEU A 103 0.52 -16.92 -7.39
CA LEU A 103 0.49 -15.46 -7.35
C LEU A 103 -0.67 -14.88 -6.52
N ALA A 104 -1.62 -15.71 -6.11
CA ALA A 104 -2.72 -15.29 -5.23
C ALA A 104 -2.33 -15.24 -3.75
N TYR A 105 -1.19 -15.83 -3.37
CA TYR A 105 -0.83 -16.04 -1.96
C TYR A 105 0.52 -15.40 -1.63
N PRO A 106 0.58 -14.52 -0.61
CA PRO A 106 1.83 -13.85 -0.25
C PRO A 106 2.93 -14.81 0.22
N GLU A 107 2.58 -15.96 0.79
CA GLU A 107 3.53 -16.98 1.21
C GLU A 107 4.08 -17.84 0.05
N LYS A 108 3.42 -17.83 -1.12
CA LYS A 108 3.79 -18.64 -2.28
C LYS A 108 4.32 -17.83 -3.46
N THR A 109 3.98 -16.56 -3.54
CA THR A 109 4.45 -15.71 -4.63
C THR A 109 5.95 -15.52 -4.58
N ASN A 110 6.58 -15.58 -5.75
CA ASN A 110 7.98 -15.19 -5.96
C ASN A 110 8.13 -13.77 -6.53
N ALA A 111 7.01 -13.11 -6.82
CA ALA A 111 7.00 -11.73 -7.30
C ALA A 111 7.34 -10.76 -6.17
N LYS A 112 8.44 -10.03 -6.33
CA LYS A 112 8.94 -9.07 -5.34
C LYS A 112 9.28 -7.75 -6.02
N ILE A 113 9.19 -6.66 -5.26
CA ILE A 113 9.56 -5.33 -5.71
C ILE A 113 10.14 -4.54 -4.54
N THR A 114 11.10 -3.68 -4.85
CA THR A 114 11.62 -2.68 -3.92
C THR A 114 11.17 -1.30 -4.38
N VAL A 115 10.52 -0.56 -3.49
CA VAL A 115 10.07 0.81 -3.75
C VAL A 115 11.02 1.77 -3.07
N SER A 116 11.68 2.61 -3.87
CA SER A 116 12.61 3.62 -3.39
C SER A 116 11.90 4.83 -2.79
N GLU A 117 12.65 5.70 -2.13
CA GLU A 117 12.16 6.97 -1.57
C GLU A 117 11.59 7.93 -2.62
N THR A 118 11.90 7.74 -3.90
CA THR A 118 11.40 8.53 -5.02
C THR A 118 10.19 7.90 -5.72
N GLY A 119 9.80 6.68 -5.31
CA GLY A 119 8.71 5.93 -5.90
C GLY A 119 9.10 5.18 -7.18
N LEU A 120 8.08 4.67 -7.86
CA LEU A 120 8.20 3.98 -9.16
C LEU A 120 7.06 4.46 -10.06
N GLU A 121 7.38 5.18 -11.11
CA GLU A 121 6.38 5.64 -12.09
C GLU A 121 6.61 4.99 -13.45
N ASN A 122 5.51 4.70 -14.15
CA ASN A 122 5.52 4.03 -15.46
C ASN A 122 6.26 2.68 -15.47
N PHE A 123 6.18 1.97 -14.35
CA PHE A 123 6.80 0.67 -14.16
C PHE A 123 6.08 -0.41 -15.00
N ILE A 124 6.84 -1.29 -15.63
CA ILE A 124 6.29 -2.44 -16.36
C ILE A 124 6.58 -3.71 -15.55
N LEU A 125 5.53 -4.33 -15.05
CA LEU A 125 5.60 -5.63 -14.38
C LEU A 125 5.23 -6.73 -15.38
N ASP A 126 6.24 -7.46 -15.86
CA ASP A 126 6.03 -8.61 -16.72
C ASP A 126 5.97 -9.90 -15.88
N ILE A 127 4.77 -10.41 -15.70
CA ILE A 127 4.54 -11.64 -14.91
C ILE A 127 5.14 -12.87 -15.58
N GLY A 128 5.23 -12.88 -16.90
CA GLY A 128 5.82 -14.00 -17.67
C GLY A 128 7.32 -14.18 -17.43
N THR A 129 8.02 -13.14 -16.99
CA THR A 129 9.47 -13.20 -16.66
C THR A 129 9.75 -13.65 -15.23
N LEU A 130 8.73 -13.69 -14.37
CA LEU A 130 8.86 -14.19 -13.00
C LEU A 130 9.01 -15.70 -13.05
N LYS A 131 10.24 -16.18 -12.92
CA LYS A 131 10.53 -17.62 -12.91
C LYS A 131 9.82 -18.27 -11.73
N THR A 132 8.84 -19.10 -12.03
CA THR A 132 8.29 -20.05 -11.06
C THR A 132 9.38 -21.10 -10.79
N LYS A 133 9.98 -21.06 -9.60
CA LYS A 133 10.75 -22.21 -9.09
C LYS A 133 9.83 -23.17 -8.39
#